data_4c13bfa3bfe3d7003bac3505300f994d
#
_entry.id   4c13bfa3bfe3d7003bac3505300f994d
#
_cell.length_a   1.000
_cell.length_b   1.000
_cell.length_c   1.000
_cell.angle_alpha   90.00
_cell.angle_beta   90.00
_cell.angle_gamma   90.00
#
_symmetry.space_group_name_H-M   'P 1'
#
loop_
_entity.id
_entity.type
_entity.pdbx_description
1 polymer ?
#
loop_
_entity_poly.entity_id
_entity_poly.type
_entity_poly.pdbx_seq_one_letter_code
_entity_poly.pdbx_strand_id
1 'polypeptide(L)'
;MAGREFNAASPAQLSEVLFTKLQLPTTGIKKGKTGYSTGQKELDKLRGRHPIIELIERYRELTKLISTYIEALPKLVARDERIHTTFNQDVTSTGRLSSTNPNLQNIPVRTELGRKIRQAFVPSQGKVFVGADYSQFELRLAAVLAGDERLINDFNSDVDIHTKTAAETYGVPMEQVTKAQRRAAKVINFGVLYGMSPHGLAAATGMTFTEAKKFIEHYFAVRQPIRQYLDTILVQAREQGFVETYFGRRRPTPDVKSSNFMVRSAAERAAMNMPIQGTEADLMKLAMIRLEDKLAGLAEPVLQVHDSILVECRATDAERVGEIMRREMEGICPELSIRLKVDVELGYNWGSL
;
A
#
# COMPACT_ATOMS: atom_id res chain seq x y z
N MET A 1 20.63 21.60 20.44
CA MET A 1 21.36 20.89 19.38
C MET A 1 21.72 21.81 18.19
N ALA A 2 20.78 22.58 17.64
CA ALA A 2 21.07 23.50 16.53
C ALA A 2 21.80 24.77 16.95
N GLY A 3 21.89 25.12 18.23
CA GLY A 3 22.53 26.32 18.79
C GLY A 3 21.86 27.65 18.41
N ARG A 4 20.66 27.61 17.82
CA ARG A 4 19.78 28.74 17.52
C ARG A 4 18.35 28.26 17.28
N GLU A 5 17.41 29.17 17.35
CA GLU A 5 16.06 28.95 16.85
C GLU A 5 16.06 28.91 15.31
N PHE A 6 15.27 28.01 14.75
CA PHE A 6 15.06 27.86 13.32
C PHE A 6 13.74 27.16 13.03
N ASN A 7 13.18 27.40 11.86
CA ASN A 7 11.97 26.70 11.41
C ASN A 7 12.34 25.35 10.81
N ALA A 8 12.07 24.26 11.55
CA ALA A 8 12.32 22.88 11.11
C ALA A 8 11.45 22.45 9.91
N ALA A 9 10.36 23.19 9.62
CA ALA A 9 9.55 22.99 8.43
C ALA A 9 10.14 23.68 7.17
N SER A 10 11.09 24.62 7.34
CA SER A 10 11.75 25.28 6.22
C SER A 10 12.92 24.43 5.69
N PRO A 11 12.85 23.92 4.44
CA PRO A 11 13.93 23.12 3.87
C PRO A 11 15.27 23.87 3.81
N ALA A 12 15.24 25.19 3.55
CA ALA A 12 16.44 26.02 3.46
C ALA A 12 17.12 26.17 4.82
N GLN A 13 16.36 26.55 5.87
CA GLN A 13 16.92 26.70 7.22
C GLN A 13 17.41 25.35 7.76
N LEU A 14 16.67 24.29 7.49
CA LEU A 14 17.07 22.94 7.91
C LEU A 14 18.34 22.49 7.21
N SER A 15 18.48 22.74 5.90
CA SER A 15 19.69 22.47 5.14
C SER A 15 20.91 23.20 5.71
N GLU A 16 20.75 24.49 6.04
CA GLU A 16 21.80 25.30 6.68
C GLU A 16 22.22 24.72 8.04
N VAL A 17 21.25 24.34 8.88
CA VAL A 17 21.53 23.74 10.19
C VAL A 17 22.27 22.42 10.05
N LEU A 18 21.78 21.51 9.19
CA LEU A 18 22.34 20.18 9.08
C LEU A 18 23.74 20.18 8.44
N PHE A 19 23.91 20.92 7.33
CA PHE A 19 25.09 20.75 6.49
C PHE A 19 26.13 21.88 6.68
N THR A 20 25.71 23.09 7.06
CA THR A 20 26.65 24.19 7.29
C THR A 20 27.05 24.27 8.76
N LYS A 21 26.06 24.19 9.68
CA LYS A 21 26.32 24.40 11.10
C LYS A 21 26.78 23.12 11.80
N LEU A 22 26.07 22.01 11.62
CA LEU A 22 26.39 20.71 12.22
C LEU A 22 27.37 19.90 11.37
N GLN A 23 27.71 20.38 10.16
CA GLN A 23 28.68 19.77 9.25
C GLN A 23 28.43 18.27 9.01
N LEU A 24 27.17 17.85 8.93
CA LEU A 24 26.84 16.47 8.63
C LEU A 24 27.32 16.08 7.23
N PRO A 25 27.68 14.81 7.00
CA PRO A 25 28.24 14.37 5.73
C PRO A 25 27.24 14.59 4.59
N THR A 26 27.74 15.17 3.49
CA THR A 26 26.94 15.46 2.29
C THR A 26 27.10 14.42 1.19
N THR A 27 27.95 13.41 1.40
CA THR A 27 28.19 12.33 0.44
C THR A 27 26.90 11.57 0.15
N GLY A 28 26.51 11.53 -1.13
CA GLY A 28 25.28 10.88 -1.57
C GLY A 28 23.98 11.67 -1.28
N ILE A 29 24.07 12.88 -0.70
CA ILE A 29 22.91 13.76 -0.49
C ILE A 29 22.65 14.58 -1.77
N LYS A 30 21.40 14.55 -2.24
CA LYS A 30 21.00 15.33 -3.43
C LYS A 30 21.13 16.83 -3.15
N LYS A 31 21.81 17.55 -4.03
CA LYS A 31 21.93 19.01 -3.99
C LYS A 31 20.97 19.65 -5.00
N GLY A 32 20.10 20.54 -4.54
CA GLY A 32 19.21 21.35 -5.37
C GLY A 32 19.77 22.76 -5.60
N LYS A 33 18.96 23.62 -6.24
CA LYS A 33 19.34 25.02 -6.48
C LYS A 33 19.51 25.84 -5.18
N THR A 34 18.77 25.53 -4.15
CA THR A 34 18.71 26.27 -2.85
C THR A 34 19.49 25.58 -1.73
N GLY A 35 20.26 24.53 -2.00
CA GLY A 35 21.01 23.79 -1.00
C GLY A 35 20.83 22.29 -1.08
N TYR A 36 21.34 21.58 -0.07
CA TYR A 36 21.16 20.13 0.03
C TYR A 36 19.72 19.77 0.40
N SER A 37 19.21 18.71 -0.22
CA SER A 37 17.86 18.23 0.06
C SER A 37 17.77 17.69 1.48
N THR A 38 16.70 18.05 2.17
CA THR A 38 16.34 17.55 3.50
C THR A 38 15.08 16.68 3.47
N GLY A 39 14.76 16.12 2.29
CA GLY A 39 13.66 15.16 2.13
C GLY A 39 13.91 13.88 2.92
N GLN A 40 12.86 13.08 3.17
CA GLN A 40 12.96 11.88 4.00
C GLN A 40 14.06 10.92 3.54
N LYS A 41 14.16 10.66 2.23
CA LYS A 41 15.22 9.81 1.66
C LYS A 41 16.65 10.27 1.99
N GLU A 42 16.84 11.57 2.15
CA GLU A 42 18.15 12.12 2.49
C GLU A 42 18.39 12.09 4.01
N LEU A 43 17.35 12.31 4.82
CA LEU A 43 17.42 12.14 6.28
C LEU A 43 17.68 10.68 6.67
N ASP A 44 17.09 9.72 5.96
CA ASP A 44 17.32 8.29 6.18
C ASP A 44 18.81 7.91 6.07
N LYS A 45 19.56 8.55 5.15
CA LYS A 45 21.01 8.36 4.99
C LYS A 45 21.84 8.94 6.16
N LEU A 46 21.26 9.88 6.90
CA LEU A 46 21.88 10.57 8.04
C LEU A 46 21.50 9.97 9.38
N ARG A 47 20.61 8.95 9.43
CA ARG A 47 20.25 8.27 10.67
C ARG A 47 21.47 7.75 11.40
N GLY A 48 21.50 7.91 12.72
CA GLY A 48 22.62 7.54 13.58
C GLY A 48 23.86 8.46 13.47
N ARG A 49 23.86 9.47 12.59
CA ARG A 49 24.96 10.44 12.48
C ARG A 49 24.85 11.58 13.48
N HIS A 50 23.63 11.96 13.84
CA HIS A 50 23.38 13.00 14.83
C HIS A 50 21.95 12.89 15.39
N PRO A 51 21.72 13.05 16.71
CA PRO A 51 20.40 12.92 17.33
C PRO A 51 19.32 13.86 16.77
N ILE A 52 19.73 14.98 16.17
CA ILE A 52 18.80 15.95 15.56
C ILE A 52 17.97 15.32 14.42
N ILE A 53 18.49 14.31 13.73
CA ILE A 53 17.78 13.65 12.62
C ILE A 53 16.49 13.02 13.11
N GLU A 54 16.53 12.23 14.16
CA GLU A 54 15.36 11.59 14.77
C GLU A 54 14.36 12.61 15.28
N LEU A 55 14.82 13.72 15.85
CA LEU A 55 13.96 14.81 16.29
C LEU A 55 13.25 15.51 15.13
N ILE A 56 13.93 15.72 14.01
CA ILE A 56 13.35 16.30 12.80
C ILE A 56 12.28 15.36 12.20
N GLU A 57 12.58 14.06 12.13
CA GLU A 57 11.63 13.05 11.66
C GLU A 57 10.37 13.04 12.54
N ARG A 58 10.55 13.03 13.85
CA ARG A 58 9.45 13.09 14.81
C ARG A 58 8.65 14.38 14.71
N TYR A 59 9.32 15.52 14.63
CA TYR A 59 8.68 16.81 14.42
C TYR A 59 7.81 16.84 13.17
N ARG A 60 8.34 16.35 12.04
CA ARG A 60 7.62 16.29 10.77
C ARG A 60 6.40 15.36 10.82
N GLU A 61 6.56 14.19 11.46
CA GLU A 61 5.44 13.26 11.69
C GLU A 61 4.33 13.97 12.46
N LEU A 62 4.67 14.55 13.61
CA LEU A 62 3.69 15.25 14.47
C LEU A 62 3.04 16.43 13.75
N THR A 63 3.82 17.30 13.12
CA THR A 63 3.29 18.46 12.38
C THR A 63 2.32 18.03 11.28
N LYS A 64 2.66 16.97 10.53
CA LYS A 64 1.77 16.43 9.52
C LYS A 64 0.47 15.89 10.11
N LEU A 65 0.55 15.16 11.22
CA LEU A 65 -0.65 14.62 11.89
C LEU A 65 -1.54 15.75 12.42
N ILE A 66 -0.94 16.78 13.04
CA ILE A 66 -1.66 17.92 13.58
C ILE A 66 -2.36 18.69 12.46
N SER A 67 -1.62 19.16 11.46
CA SER A 67 -2.17 20.01 10.41
C SER A 67 -3.16 19.28 9.48
N THR A 68 -2.89 18.02 9.16
CA THR A 68 -3.71 17.28 8.19
C THR A 68 -4.97 16.67 8.82
N TYR A 69 -4.89 16.26 10.09
CA TYR A 69 -5.98 15.52 10.72
C TYR A 69 -6.55 16.23 11.96
N ILE A 70 -5.73 16.57 12.95
CA ILE A 70 -6.23 17.05 14.25
C ILE A 70 -6.87 18.43 14.12
N GLU A 71 -6.28 19.34 13.36
CA GLU A 71 -6.81 20.68 13.15
C GLU A 71 -7.81 20.78 11.99
N ALA A 72 -7.66 19.95 10.98
CA ALA A 72 -8.47 20.01 9.77
C ALA A 72 -9.79 19.25 9.89
N LEU A 73 -9.76 17.99 10.37
CA LEU A 73 -10.95 17.13 10.39
C LEU A 73 -12.11 17.67 11.25
N PRO A 74 -11.90 18.22 12.47
CA PRO A 74 -13.00 18.78 13.25
C PRO A 74 -13.76 19.91 12.55
N LYS A 75 -13.08 20.66 11.68
CA LYS A 75 -13.70 21.76 10.91
C LYS A 75 -14.57 21.26 9.75
N LEU A 76 -14.45 19.98 9.40
CA LEU A 76 -15.19 19.33 8.31
C LEU A 76 -16.38 18.51 8.81
N VAL A 77 -16.60 18.49 10.14
CA VAL A 77 -17.79 17.84 10.71
C VAL A 77 -19.03 18.62 10.28
N ALA A 78 -19.97 17.94 9.63
CA ALA A 78 -21.20 18.51 9.12
C ALA A 78 -22.28 18.61 10.22
N ARG A 79 -23.49 19.09 9.88
CA ARG A 79 -24.60 19.28 10.83
C ARG A 79 -25.15 17.97 11.40
N ASP A 80 -24.92 16.86 10.73
CA ASP A 80 -25.28 15.51 11.15
C ASP A 80 -24.18 14.83 12.00
N GLU A 81 -23.21 15.64 12.47
CA GLU A 81 -22.06 15.18 13.27
C GLU A 81 -21.13 14.19 12.56
N ARG A 82 -21.18 14.15 11.22
CA ARG A 82 -20.35 13.25 10.39
C ARG A 82 -19.38 14.02 9.51
N ILE A 83 -18.32 13.32 9.08
CA ILE A 83 -17.39 13.80 8.06
C ILE A 83 -17.73 13.10 6.75
N HIS A 84 -18.01 13.89 5.71
CA HIS A 84 -18.32 13.40 4.37
C HIS A 84 -17.14 13.61 3.44
N THR A 85 -16.58 12.52 2.93
CA THR A 85 -15.57 12.55 1.86
C THR A 85 -16.24 12.46 0.50
N THR A 86 -15.53 12.91 -0.53
CA THR A 86 -15.91 12.66 -1.93
C THR A 86 -15.05 11.54 -2.49
N PHE A 87 -15.68 10.45 -2.95
CA PHE A 87 -15.02 9.40 -3.71
C PHE A 87 -15.07 9.72 -5.20
N ASN A 88 -13.88 9.82 -5.82
CA ASN A 88 -13.75 10.03 -7.25
C ASN A 88 -13.46 8.69 -7.94
N GLN A 89 -14.13 8.43 -9.07
CA GLN A 89 -14.02 7.16 -9.81
C GLN A 89 -13.09 7.23 -11.02
N ASP A 90 -12.74 8.43 -11.47
CA ASP A 90 -12.06 8.73 -12.74
C ASP A 90 -10.68 9.38 -12.59
N VAL A 91 -10.19 9.55 -11.35
CA VAL A 91 -8.92 10.25 -11.08
C VAL A 91 -7.71 9.32 -11.16
N THR A 92 -7.85 8.08 -10.69
CA THR A 92 -6.70 7.17 -10.63
C THR A 92 -6.52 6.42 -11.95
N SER A 93 -5.28 6.25 -12.38
CA SER A 93 -4.96 5.55 -13.62
C SER A 93 -5.17 4.03 -13.58
N THR A 94 -5.43 3.47 -12.40
CA THR A 94 -5.69 2.04 -12.18
C THR A 94 -7.17 1.72 -12.01
N GLY A 95 -8.03 2.73 -11.93
CA GLY A 95 -9.45 2.55 -11.64
C GLY A 95 -9.79 2.44 -10.15
N ARG A 96 -8.80 2.48 -9.24
CA ARG A 96 -9.07 2.61 -7.79
C ARG A 96 -9.85 3.89 -7.52
N LEU A 97 -10.67 3.90 -6.48
CA LEU A 97 -11.27 5.13 -5.97
C LEU A 97 -10.18 6.01 -5.34
N SER A 98 -10.35 7.32 -5.43
CA SER A 98 -9.63 8.28 -4.61
C SER A 98 -10.59 9.02 -3.70
N SER A 99 -10.12 9.45 -2.55
CA SER A 99 -10.90 10.16 -1.54
C SER A 99 -10.35 11.57 -1.39
N THR A 100 -11.25 12.58 -1.44
CA THR A 100 -10.91 14.00 -1.33
C THR A 100 -11.91 14.75 -0.47
N ASN A 101 -11.46 15.85 0.16
CA ASN A 101 -12.26 16.78 0.94
C ASN A 101 -13.07 16.17 2.09
N PRO A 102 -12.43 15.45 3.03
CA PRO A 102 -11.00 15.15 3.18
C PRO A 102 -10.58 13.81 2.55
N ASN A 103 -9.27 13.59 2.36
CA ASN A 103 -8.77 12.27 1.98
C ASN A 103 -8.72 11.34 3.21
N LEU A 104 -9.72 10.47 3.35
CA LEU A 104 -9.81 9.50 4.44
C LEU A 104 -9.01 8.20 4.16
N GLN A 105 -8.61 7.92 2.91
CA GLN A 105 -7.84 6.73 2.56
C GLN A 105 -6.38 6.80 3.00
N ASN A 106 -5.88 7.98 3.39
CA ASN A 106 -4.47 8.19 3.76
C ASN A 106 -4.24 8.37 5.27
N ILE A 107 -5.23 8.11 6.12
CA ILE A 107 -5.04 8.18 7.58
C ILE A 107 -4.08 7.05 7.99
N PRO A 108 -2.96 7.37 8.68
CA PRO A 108 -1.92 6.39 8.99
C PRO A 108 -2.43 5.24 9.86
N VAL A 109 -1.97 4.02 9.56
CA VAL A 109 -2.28 2.79 10.32
C VAL A 109 -1.07 2.28 11.09
N ARG A 110 0.15 2.55 10.56
CA ARG A 110 1.37 1.90 11.02
C ARG A 110 1.92 2.44 12.34
N THR A 111 1.62 3.71 12.65
CA THR A 111 2.10 4.35 13.88
C THR A 111 1.02 4.35 14.95
N GLU A 112 1.42 4.33 16.23
CA GLU A 112 0.48 4.40 17.36
C GLU A 112 -0.39 5.65 17.30
N LEU A 113 0.21 6.81 16.97
CA LEU A 113 -0.53 8.07 16.83
C LEU A 113 -1.51 8.05 15.66
N GLY A 114 -1.13 7.44 14.53
CA GLY A 114 -2.04 7.25 13.41
C GLY A 114 -3.27 6.41 13.78
N ARG A 115 -3.06 5.30 14.51
CA ARG A 115 -4.18 4.50 15.04
C ARG A 115 -5.07 5.28 15.98
N LYS A 116 -4.51 6.13 16.87
CA LYS A 116 -5.30 7.02 17.73
C LYS A 116 -6.19 7.99 16.96
N ILE A 117 -5.74 8.48 15.79
CA ILE A 117 -6.59 9.30 14.91
C ILE A 117 -7.76 8.47 14.38
N ARG A 118 -7.54 7.23 13.96
CA ARG A 118 -8.64 6.34 13.53
C ARG A 118 -9.62 6.01 14.66
N GLN A 119 -9.18 5.95 15.91
CA GLN A 119 -10.07 5.74 17.06
C GLN A 119 -11.08 6.88 17.28
N ALA A 120 -10.81 8.08 16.77
CA ALA A 120 -11.75 9.18 16.81
C ALA A 120 -12.95 9.02 15.87
N PHE A 121 -12.87 8.12 14.90
CA PHE A 121 -13.99 7.78 14.03
C PHE A 121 -14.82 6.68 14.67
N VAL A 122 -16.02 7.03 15.05
CA VAL A 122 -16.98 6.15 15.75
C VAL A 122 -18.24 5.96 14.91
N PRO A 123 -18.95 4.84 15.01
CA PRO A 123 -20.22 4.65 14.35
C PRO A 123 -21.31 5.52 14.99
N SER A 124 -22.46 5.65 14.34
CA SER A 124 -23.64 6.27 14.90
C SER A 124 -24.07 5.61 16.20
N GLN A 125 -24.78 6.34 17.06
CA GLN A 125 -25.25 5.83 18.35
C GLN A 125 -26.04 4.50 18.19
N GLY A 126 -25.69 3.49 18.95
CA GLY A 126 -26.31 2.15 18.89
C GLY A 126 -25.83 1.25 17.76
N LYS A 127 -24.89 1.74 16.92
CA LYS A 127 -24.27 0.97 15.85
C LYS A 127 -22.83 0.57 16.18
N VAL A 128 -22.29 -0.34 15.38
CA VAL A 128 -20.87 -0.76 15.37
C VAL A 128 -20.35 -0.72 13.95
N PHE A 129 -19.03 -0.65 13.79
CA PHE A 129 -18.39 -0.86 12.50
C PHE A 129 -18.14 -2.34 12.24
N VAL A 130 -18.33 -2.73 10.98
CA VAL A 130 -17.89 -4.00 10.43
C VAL A 130 -16.95 -3.69 9.27
N GLY A 131 -15.68 -4.09 9.41
CA GLY A 131 -14.66 -3.96 8.37
C GLY A 131 -14.42 -5.31 7.69
N ALA A 132 -14.35 -5.34 6.38
CA ALA A 132 -13.96 -6.50 5.60
C ALA A 132 -12.81 -6.13 4.65
N ASP A 133 -11.69 -6.88 4.74
CA ASP A 133 -10.43 -6.61 4.04
C ASP A 133 -9.98 -7.87 3.29
N TYR A 134 -9.59 -7.71 2.01
CA TYR A 134 -9.03 -8.82 1.25
C TYR A 134 -7.60 -9.14 1.69
N SER A 135 -7.40 -10.35 2.13
CA SER A 135 -6.07 -10.83 2.55
C SER A 135 -5.14 -11.07 1.36
N GLN A 136 -4.03 -10.31 1.29
CA GLN A 136 -2.98 -10.44 0.27
C GLN A 136 -3.52 -10.36 -1.18
N PHE A 137 -4.47 -9.48 -1.41
CA PHE A 137 -5.28 -9.41 -2.62
C PHE A 137 -4.44 -9.33 -3.90
N GLU A 138 -3.53 -8.34 -4.00
CA GLU A 138 -2.70 -8.14 -5.19
C GLU A 138 -1.80 -9.36 -5.49
N LEU A 139 -1.30 -10.06 -4.46
CA LEU A 139 -0.46 -11.23 -4.67
C LEU A 139 -1.26 -12.44 -5.15
N ARG A 140 -2.50 -12.60 -4.68
CA ARG A 140 -3.45 -13.60 -5.19
C ARG A 140 -3.79 -13.35 -6.64
N LEU A 141 -4.08 -12.10 -6.99
CA LEU A 141 -4.37 -11.71 -8.38
C LEU A 141 -3.15 -11.90 -9.29
N ALA A 142 -1.95 -11.57 -8.80
CA ALA A 142 -0.72 -11.82 -9.55
C ALA A 142 -0.51 -13.30 -9.85
N ALA A 143 -0.82 -14.20 -8.90
CA ALA A 143 -0.73 -15.64 -9.10
C ALA A 143 -1.66 -16.11 -10.20
N VAL A 144 -2.92 -15.66 -10.20
CA VAL A 144 -3.92 -16.03 -11.22
C VAL A 144 -3.56 -15.47 -12.58
N LEU A 145 -3.27 -14.17 -12.66
CA LEU A 145 -2.97 -13.51 -13.92
C LEU A 145 -1.69 -14.03 -14.57
N ALA A 146 -0.74 -14.50 -13.76
CA ALA A 146 0.49 -15.13 -14.22
C ALA A 146 0.33 -16.65 -14.53
N GLY A 147 -0.78 -17.27 -14.15
CA GLY A 147 -0.95 -18.73 -14.24
C GLY A 147 0.03 -19.51 -13.35
N ASP A 148 0.44 -18.95 -12.20
CA ASP A 148 1.33 -19.63 -11.25
C ASP A 148 0.52 -20.64 -10.42
N GLU A 149 0.28 -21.83 -10.99
CA GLU A 149 -0.51 -22.91 -10.36
C GLU A 149 0.02 -23.28 -8.98
N ARG A 150 1.36 -23.26 -8.79
CA ARG A 150 1.97 -23.57 -7.51
C ARG A 150 1.59 -22.54 -6.46
N LEU A 151 1.66 -21.26 -6.79
CA LEU A 151 1.30 -20.19 -5.88
C LEU A 151 -0.22 -20.16 -5.63
N ILE A 152 -1.03 -20.45 -6.64
CA ILE A 152 -2.50 -20.61 -6.52
C ILE A 152 -2.82 -21.73 -5.53
N ASN A 153 -2.20 -22.90 -5.68
CA ASN A 153 -2.42 -24.04 -4.77
C ASN A 153 -1.97 -23.72 -3.33
N ASP A 154 -0.85 -23.01 -3.18
CA ASP A 154 -0.37 -22.57 -1.86
C ASP A 154 -1.41 -21.66 -1.16
N PHE A 155 -1.97 -20.72 -1.88
CA PHE A 155 -3.02 -19.84 -1.36
C PHE A 155 -4.31 -20.61 -1.03
N ASN A 156 -4.71 -21.53 -1.89
CA ASN A 156 -5.92 -22.34 -1.68
C ASN A 156 -5.78 -23.33 -0.51
N SER A 157 -4.54 -23.66 -0.14
CA SER A 157 -4.19 -24.51 1.00
C SER A 157 -3.84 -23.72 2.28
N ASP A 158 -4.10 -22.41 2.31
CA ASP A 158 -3.81 -21.49 3.44
C ASP A 158 -2.33 -21.54 3.92
N VAL A 159 -1.38 -21.82 3.01
CA VAL A 159 0.06 -21.79 3.32
C VAL A 159 0.51 -20.36 3.60
N ASP A 160 1.36 -20.14 4.60
CA ASP A 160 2.02 -18.84 4.81
C ASP A 160 3.00 -18.56 3.66
N ILE A 161 2.53 -17.83 2.67
CA ILE A 161 3.28 -17.50 1.45
C ILE A 161 4.58 -16.77 1.75
N HIS A 162 4.61 -15.90 2.76
CA HIS A 162 5.83 -15.17 3.10
C HIS A 162 6.90 -16.10 3.70
N THR A 163 6.50 -17.03 4.56
CA THR A 163 7.40 -18.05 5.10
C THR A 163 7.85 -19.00 4.00
N LYS A 164 6.94 -19.46 3.14
CA LYS A 164 7.28 -20.35 2.02
C LYS A 164 8.24 -19.67 1.03
N THR A 165 7.97 -18.43 0.64
CA THR A 165 8.88 -17.66 -0.24
C THR A 165 10.26 -17.49 0.40
N ALA A 166 10.34 -17.25 1.71
CA ALA A 166 11.60 -17.19 2.43
C ALA A 166 12.33 -18.54 2.37
N ALA A 167 11.65 -19.63 2.70
CA ALA A 167 12.21 -20.98 2.69
C ALA A 167 12.80 -21.31 1.32
N GLU A 168 12.04 -21.09 0.25
CA GLU A 168 12.45 -21.34 -1.13
C GLU A 168 13.62 -20.44 -1.58
N THR A 169 13.60 -19.16 -1.23
CA THR A 169 14.63 -18.21 -1.68
C THR A 169 15.93 -18.35 -0.91
N TYR A 170 15.88 -18.69 0.38
CA TYR A 170 17.07 -18.93 1.20
C TYR A 170 17.55 -20.38 1.19
N GLY A 171 16.76 -21.31 0.63
CA GLY A 171 17.09 -22.74 0.58
C GLY A 171 17.06 -23.42 1.96
N VAL A 172 16.14 -23.01 2.83
CA VAL A 172 15.98 -23.57 4.19
C VAL A 172 14.58 -24.14 4.37
N PRO A 173 14.38 -25.12 5.28
CA PRO A 173 13.05 -25.60 5.64
C PRO A 173 12.17 -24.47 6.23
N MET A 174 10.85 -24.57 6.06
CA MET A 174 9.92 -23.53 6.53
C MET A 174 10.03 -23.28 8.04
N GLU A 175 10.28 -24.32 8.81
CA GLU A 175 10.41 -24.28 10.29
C GLU A 175 11.68 -23.54 10.74
N GLN A 176 12.67 -23.41 9.87
CA GLN A 176 13.93 -22.73 10.13
C GLN A 176 13.95 -21.28 9.63
N VAL A 177 12.87 -20.83 8.99
CA VAL A 177 12.77 -19.45 8.51
C VAL A 177 12.75 -18.48 9.67
N THR A 178 13.74 -17.59 9.72
CA THR A 178 13.82 -16.54 10.73
C THR A 178 12.81 -15.42 10.46
N LYS A 179 12.47 -14.65 11.50
CA LYS A 179 11.61 -13.45 11.38
C LYS A 179 12.16 -12.44 10.37
N ALA A 180 13.49 -12.29 10.31
CA ALA A 180 14.15 -11.40 9.36
C ALA A 180 13.98 -11.88 7.90
N GLN A 181 14.18 -13.17 7.65
CA GLN A 181 13.98 -13.77 6.34
C GLN A 181 12.51 -13.68 5.87
N ARG A 182 11.56 -13.98 6.76
CA ARG A 182 10.12 -13.84 6.47
C ARG A 182 9.76 -12.37 6.16
N ARG A 183 10.35 -11.41 6.90
CA ARG A 183 10.16 -9.98 6.63
C ARG A 183 10.72 -9.59 5.25
N ALA A 184 11.90 -10.06 4.88
CA ALA A 184 12.48 -9.82 3.55
C ALA A 184 11.60 -10.40 2.45
N ALA A 185 11.12 -11.64 2.62
CA ALA A 185 10.18 -12.27 1.69
C ALA A 185 8.86 -11.51 1.59
N LYS A 186 8.33 -10.96 2.69
CA LYS A 186 7.15 -10.10 2.64
C LYS A 186 7.41 -8.83 1.80
N VAL A 187 8.56 -8.20 1.98
CA VAL A 187 8.93 -7.00 1.21
C VAL A 187 9.06 -7.31 -0.27
N ILE A 188 9.67 -8.43 -0.65
CA ILE A 188 9.85 -8.79 -2.07
C ILE A 188 8.54 -9.23 -2.71
N ASN A 189 7.70 -9.99 -2.03
CA ASN A 189 6.42 -10.46 -2.55
C ASN A 189 5.53 -9.28 -3.00
N PHE A 190 5.50 -8.21 -2.24
CA PHE A 190 4.81 -6.99 -2.65
C PHE A 190 5.65 -6.16 -3.63
N GLY A 191 6.94 -6.00 -3.35
CA GLY A 191 7.81 -5.12 -4.13
C GLY A 191 8.01 -5.55 -5.58
N VAL A 192 8.00 -6.85 -5.86
CA VAL A 192 8.15 -7.40 -7.22
C VAL A 192 7.03 -6.92 -8.14
N LEU A 193 5.80 -6.92 -7.65
CA LEU A 193 4.63 -6.47 -8.42
C LEU A 193 4.74 -4.99 -8.84
N TYR A 194 5.51 -4.21 -8.08
CA TYR A 194 5.78 -2.79 -8.34
C TYR A 194 7.15 -2.55 -8.99
N GLY A 195 7.81 -3.59 -9.51
CA GLY A 195 9.11 -3.46 -10.15
C GLY A 195 10.23 -2.99 -9.21
N MET A 196 10.26 -3.53 -7.99
CA MET A 196 11.27 -3.20 -6.98
C MET A 196 12.68 -3.50 -7.50
N SER A 197 13.57 -2.52 -7.40
CA SER A 197 14.98 -2.69 -7.75
C SER A 197 15.78 -3.29 -6.60
N PRO A 198 16.99 -3.86 -6.87
CA PRO A 198 17.90 -4.30 -5.81
C PRO A 198 18.24 -3.21 -4.80
N HIS A 199 18.37 -1.95 -5.24
CA HIS A 199 18.54 -0.81 -4.32
C HIS A 199 17.34 -0.60 -3.40
N GLY A 200 16.11 -0.74 -3.94
CA GLY A 200 14.90 -0.62 -3.15
C GLY A 200 14.78 -1.71 -2.09
N LEU A 201 15.08 -2.97 -2.47
CA LEU A 201 15.07 -4.09 -1.55
C LEU A 201 16.15 -3.96 -0.47
N ALA A 202 17.37 -3.59 -0.84
CA ALA A 202 18.47 -3.35 0.08
C ALA A 202 18.10 -2.28 1.14
N ALA A 203 17.53 -1.15 0.70
CA ALA A 203 17.08 -0.08 1.59
C ALA A 203 15.96 -0.52 2.54
N ALA A 204 15.03 -1.37 2.08
CA ALA A 204 13.87 -1.82 2.87
C ALA A 204 14.20 -2.94 3.87
N THR A 205 15.27 -3.73 3.62
CA THR A 205 15.60 -4.93 4.39
C THR A 205 16.90 -4.84 5.18
N GLY A 206 17.77 -3.87 4.84
CA GLY A 206 19.13 -3.77 5.39
C GLY A 206 20.15 -4.69 4.71
N MET A 207 19.77 -5.40 3.65
CA MET A 207 20.69 -6.19 2.83
C MET A 207 21.69 -5.30 2.10
N THR A 208 22.85 -5.85 1.74
CA THR A 208 23.72 -5.26 0.75
C THR A 208 23.06 -5.30 -0.64
N PHE A 209 23.52 -4.45 -1.54
CA PHE A 209 23.04 -4.46 -2.94
C PHE A 209 23.22 -5.84 -3.61
N THR A 210 24.36 -6.50 -3.36
CA THR A 210 24.67 -7.82 -3.93
C THR A 210 23.73 -8.90 -3.39
N GLU A 211 23.45 -8.89 -2.09
CA GLU A 211 22.47 -9.83 -1.50
C GLU A 211 21.07 -9.58 -2.03
N ALA A 212 20.64 -8.32 -2.10
CA ALA A 212 19.32 -7.96 -2.63
C ALA A 212 19.16 -8.36 -4.11
N LYS A 213 20.21 -8.20 -4.93
CA LYS A 213 20.22 -8.63 -6.33
C LYS A 213 20.07 -10.15 -6.44
N LYS A 214 20.88 -10.92 -5.70
CA LYS A 214 20.79 -12.39 -5.68
C LYS A 214 19.42 -12.87 -5.18
N PHE A 215 18.86 -12.19 -4.18
CA PHE A 215 17.54 -12.51 -3.65
C PHE A 215 16.44 -12.34 -4.70
N ILE A 216 16.45 -11.25 -5.47
CA ILE A 216 15.50 -11.00 -6.56
C ILE A 216 15.68 -12.04 -7.67
N GLU A 217 16.91 -12.39 -8.03
CA GLU A 217 17.20 -13.42 -9.04
C GLU A 217 16.65 -14.79 -8.60
N HIS A 218 16.89 -15.21 -7.36
CA HIS A 218 16.35 -16.46 -6.80
C HIS A 218 14.82 -16.42 -6.71
N TYR A 219 14.24 -15.31 -6.28
CA TYR A 219 12.79 -15.15 -6.24
C TYR A 219 12.16 -15.44 -7.61
N PHE A 220 12.67 -14.82 -8.67
CA PHE A 220 12.15 -15.05 -10.02
C PHE A 220 12.50 -16.44 -10.59
N ALA A 221 13.59 -17.06 -10.15
CA ALA A 221 13.88 -18.45 -10.51
C ALA A 221 12.83 -19.42 -9.96
N VAL A 222 12.30 -19.15 -8.76
CA VAL A 222 11.22 -19.93 -8.15
C VAL A 222 9.85 -19.57 -8.72
N ARG A 223 9.62 -18.29 -9.04
CA ARG A 223 8.37 -17.70 -9.52
C ARG A 223 8.47 -17.32 -11.02
N GLN A 224 8.88 -18.28 -11.85
CA GLN A 224 9.01 -18.03 -13.29
C GLN A 224 7.72 -17.56 -13.97
N PRO A 225 6.51 -18.10 -13.66
CA PRO A 225 5.28 -17.61 -14.27
C PRO A 225 5.04 -16.11 -14.02
N ILE A 226 5.31 -15.63 -12.81
CA ILE A 226 5.19 -14.19 -12.49
C ILE A 226 6.18 -13.38 -13.32
N ARG A 227 7.43 -13.83 -13.46
CA ARG A 227 8.43 -13.14 -14.30
C ARG A 227 7.98 -13.04 -15.74
N GLN A 228 7.57 -14.17 -16.32
CA GLN A 228 7.08 -14.23 -17.71
C GLN A 228 5.87 -13.32 -17.93
N TYR A 229 4.95 -13.32 -16.98
CA TYR A 229 3.77 -12.45 -17.03
C TYR A 229 4.16 -10.95 -17.06
N LEU A 230 5.05 -10.52 -16.17
CA LEU A 230 5.53 -9.13 -16.13
C LEU A 230 6.26 -8.75 -17.42
N ASP A 231 7.08 -9.64 -17.97
CA ASP A 231 7.77 -9.40 -19.24
C ASP A 231 6.77 -9.32 -20.42
N THR A 232 5.73 -10.15 -20.43
CA THR A 232 4.63 -10.10 -21.43
C THR A 232 3.87 -8.77 -21.36
N ILE A 233 3.57 -8.27 -20.15
CA ILE A 233 2.96 -6.94 -19.97
C ILE A 233 3.82 -5.84 -20.60
N LEU A 234 5.13 -5.89 -20.41
CA LEU A 234 6.04 -4.89 -20.99
C LEU A 234 6.10 -4.97 -22.53
N VAL A 235 6.02 -6.16 -23.10
CA VAL A 235 5.90 -6.35 -24.55
C VAL A 235 4.58 -5.75 -25.05
N GLN A 236 3.47 -6.11 -24.43
CA GLN A 236 2.14 -5.57 -24.76
C GLN A 236 2.13 -4.03 -24.67
N ALA A 237 2.66 -3.46 -23.58
CA ALA A 237 2.74 -2.02 -23.39
C ALA A 237 3.51 -1.32 -24.52
N ARG A 238 4.59 -1.94 -25.01
CA ARG A 238 5.41 -1.39 -26.10
C ARG A 238 4.78 -1.56 -27.47
N GLU A 239 4.15 -2.69 -27.74
CA GLU A 239 3.58 -3.01 -29.05
C GLU A 239 2.23 -2.39 -29.26
N GLN A 240 1.32 -2.56 -28.28
CA GLN A 240 -0.08 -2.10 -28.38
C GLN A 240 -0.28 -0.67 -27.87
N GLY A 241 0.66 -0.14 -27.06
CA GLY A 241 0.56 1.21 -26.49
C GLY A 241 -0.36 1.30 -25.28
N PHE A 242 -0.86 0.17 -24.78
CA PHE A 242 -1.66 0.09 -23.54
C PHE A 242 -1.45 -1.25 -22.84
N VAL A 243 -1.87 -1.30 -21.59
CA VAL A 243 -2.06 -2.51 -20.78
C VAL A 243 -3.49 -2.57 -20.29
N GLU A 244 -3.98 -3.77 -19.93
CA GLU A 244 -5.38 -3.95 -19.52
C GLU A 244 -5.53 -4.89 -18.32
N THR A 245 -6.65 -4.72 -17.59
CA THR A 245 -7.05 -5.58 -16.48
C THR A 245 -7.69 -6.87 -16.97
N TYR A 246 -7.95 -7.81 -16.07
CA TYR A 246 -8.74 -9.02 -16.36
C TYR A 246 -10.12 -8.70 -16.97
N PHE A 247 -10.71 -7.57 -16.59
CA PHE A 247 -12.01 -7.12 -17.09
C PHE A 247 -11.93 -6.18 -18.31
N GLY A 248 -10.75 -6.00 -18.90
CA GLY A 248 -10.55 -5.21 -20.11
C GLY A 248 -10.46 -3.69 -19.90
N ARG A 249 -10.29 -3.22 -18.65
CA ARG A 249 -9.98 -1.80 -18.39
C ARG A 249 -8.59 -1.50 -18.92
N ARG A 250 -8.46 -0.49 -19.81
CA ARG A 250 -7.21 -0.12 -20.48
C ARG A 250 -6.56 1.11 -19.88
N ARG A 251 -5.23 1.07 -19.82
CA ARG A 251 -4.39 2.22 -19.51
C ARG A 251 -3.38 2.44 -20.62
N PRO A 252 -3.38 3.62 -21.30
CA PRO A 252 -2.34 3.98 -22.26
C PRO A 252 -0.95 4.04 -21.63
N THR A 253 0.08 3.64 -22.39
CA THR A 253 1.48 3.56 -21.92
C THR A 253 2.43 4.32 -22.86
N PRO A 254 2.23 5.62 -23.15
CA PRO A 254 3.02 6.35 -24.15
C PRO A 254 4.51 6.41 -23.80
N ASP A 255 4.83 6.51 -22.51
CA ASP A 255 6.19 6.75 -22.02
C ASP A 255 7.08 5.50 -21.91
N VAL A 256 6.55 4.29 -22.17
CA VAL A 256 7.35 3.05 -22.14
C VAL A 256 8.42 2.98 -23.24
N LYS A 257 8.31 3.83 -24.26
CA LYS A 257 9.29 3.99 -25.35
C LYS A 257 10.18 5.23 -25.19
N SER A 258 10.09 5.95 -24.08
CA SER A 258 10.87 7.17 -23.84
C SER A 258 12.38 6.89 -23.91
N SER A 259 13.12 7.77 -24.60
CA SER A 259 14.60 7.74 -24.59
C SER A 259 15.18 8.08 -23.23
N ASN A 260 14.44 8.83 -22.40
CA ASN A 260 14.83 9.14 -21.02
C ASN A 260 14.63 7.92 -20.13
N PHE A 261 15.74 7.38 -19.62
CA PHE A 261 15.71 6.19 -18.75
C PHE A 261 14.79 6.32 -17.53
N MET A 262 14.81 7.47 -16.86
CA MET A 262 13.99 7.68 -15.65
C MET A 262 12.49 7.67 -15.97
N VAL A 263 12.10 8.32 -17.06
CA VAL A 263 10.70 8.37 -17.54
C VAL A 263 10.27 6.96 -17.95
N ARG A 264 11.07 6.30 -18.80
CA ARG A 264 10.79 4.94 -19.26
C ARG A 264 10.66 3.96 -18.11
N SER A 265 11.61 3.94 -17.18
CA SER A 265 11.60 3.01 -16.02
C SER A 265 10.38 3.25 -15.10
N ALA A 266 9.95 4.50 -14.94
CA ALA A 266 8.72 4.80 -14.19
C ALA A 266 7.48 4.30 -14.94
N ALA A 267 7.40 4.48 -16.26
CA ALA A 267 6.31 4.03 -17.11
C ALA A 267 6.23 2.49 -17.16
N GLU A 268 7.36 1.79 -17.24
CA GLU A 268 7.43 0.33 -17.21
C GLU A 268 6.89 -0.23 -15.88
N ARG A 269 7.29 0.35 -14.73
CA ARG A 269 6.73 -0.04 -13.43
C ARG A 269 5.22 0.20 -13.35
N ALA A 270 4.75 1.33 -13.87
CA ALA A 270 3.34 1.66 -13.90
C ALA A 270 2.54 0.71 -14.82
N ALA A 271 3.13 0.26 -15.92
CA ALA A 271 2.55 -0.72 -16.83
C ALA A 271 2.44 -2.11 -16.18
N MET A 272 3.51 -2.58 -15.52
CA MET A 272 3.51 -3.88 -14.83
C MET A 272 2.50 -3.94 -13.68
N ASN A 273 2.33 -2.85 -12.94
CA ASN A 273 1.41 -2.80 -11.81
C ASN A 273 -0.07 -2.74 -12.24
N MET A 274 -0.37 -2.04 -13.34
CA MET A 274 -1.74 -1.70 -13.71
C MET A 274 -2.66 -2.91 -13.90
N PRO A 275 -2.31 -4.01 -14.56
CA PRO A 275 -3.21 -5.14 -14.71
C PRO A 275 -3.64 -5.76 -13.37
N ILE A 276 -2.73 -5.82 -12.40
CA ILE A 276 -2.98 -6.41 -11.08
C ILE A 276 -3.83 -5.44 -10.24
N GLN A 277 -3.35 -4.22 -10.04
CA GLN A 277 -4.03 -3.22 -9.22
C GLN A 277 -5.36 -2.75 -9.84
N GLY A 278 -5.44 -2.73 -11.17
CA GLY A 278 -6.69 -2.40 -11.85
C GLY A 278 -7.72 -3.52 -11.74
N THR A 279 -7.31 -4.80 -11.82
CA THR A 279 -8.20 -5.95 -11.59
C THR A 279 -8.72 -5.95 -10.16
N GLU A 280 -7.86 -5.64 -9.17
CA GLU A 280 -8.28 -5.42 -7.79
C GLU A 280 -9.36 -4.33 -7.69
N ALA A 281 -9.12 -3.17 -8.34
CA ALA A 281 -10.07 -2.07 -8.32
C ALA A 281 -11.42 -2.43 -8.98
N ASP A 282 -11.40 -3.22 -10.04
CA ASP A 282 -12.61 -3.71 -10.70
C ASP A 282 -13.39 -4.67 -9.78
N LEU A 283 -12.71 -5.63 -9.14
CA LEU A 283 -13.32 -6.56 -8.18
C LEU A 283 -13.88 -5.83 -6.96
N MET A 284 -13.17 -4.82 -6.43
CA MET A 284 -13.66 -3.99 -5.33
C MET A 284 -14.95 -3.27 -5.69
N LYS A 285 -15.07 -2.72 -6.89
CA LYS A 285 -16.29 -2.06 -7.36
C LYS A 285 -17.44 -3.04 -7.51
N LEU A 286 -17.17 -4.23 -8.05
CA LEU A 286 -18.18 -5.30 -8.12
C LEU A 286 -18.63 -5.72 -6.72
N ALA A 287 -17.69 -5.85 -5.78
CA ALA A 287 -18.00 -6.18 -4.38
C ALA A 287 -18.89 -5.10 -3.74
N MET A 288 -18.55 -3.81 -3.92
CA MET A 288 -19.35 -2.69 -3.40
C MET A 288 -20.81 -2.75 -3.94
N ILE A 289 -20.99 -2.94 -5.25
CA ILE A 289 -22.32 -3.03 -5.88
C ILE A 289 -23.10 -4.21 -5.31
N ARG A 290 -22.45 -5.39 -5.18
CA ARG A 290 -23.11 -6.58 -4.64
C ARG A 290 -23.47 -6.41 -3.16
N LEU A 291 -22.61 -5.79 -2.36
CA LEU A 291 -22.87 -5.53 -0.95
C LEU A 291 -23.98 -4.51 -0.73
N GLU A 292 -24.13 -3.49 -1.59
CA GLU A 292 -25.23 -2.54 -1.53
C GLU A 292 -26.59 -3.29 -1.54
N ASP A 293 -26.77 -4.23 -2.47
CA ASP A 293 -27.98 -5.03 -2.56
C ASP A 293 -28.16 -5.99 -1.36
N LYS A 294 -27.08 -6.66 -0.94
CA LYS A 294 -27.15 -7.72 0.08
C LYS A 294 -27.26 -7.18 1.51
N LEU A 295 -26.81 -5.97 1.75
CA LEU A 295 -26.84 -5.31 3.04
C LEU A 295 -28.00 -4.31 3.18
N ALA A 296 -28.85 -4.16 2.14
CA ALA A 296 -29.98 -3.25 2.15
C ALA A 296 -30.86 -3.45 3.40
N GLY A 297 -31.02 -2.38 4.19
CA GLY A 297 -31.78 -2.39 5.45
C GLY A 297 -31.08 -3.06 6.65
N LEU A 298 -29.87 -3.61 6.49
CA LEU A 298 -29.07 -4.22 7.55
C LEU A 298 -27.87 -3.36 7.94
N ALA A 299 -27.13 -2.84 6.95
CA ALA A 299 -25.94 -2.06 7.16
C ALA A 299 -25.80 -0.96 6.09
N GLU A 300 -25.05 0.08 6.41
CA GLU A 300 -24.78 1.22 5.53
C GLU A 300 -23.28 1.26 5.22
N PRO A 301 -22.86 1.23 3.93
CA PRO A 301 -21.47 1.46 3.57
C PRO A 301 -21.04 2.87 3.96
N VAL A 302 -19.91 3.00 4.66
CA VAL A 302 -19.41 4.30 5.12
C VAL A 302 -18.07 4.67 4.53
N LEU A 303 -17.21 3.69 4.21
CA LEU A 303 -15.88 3.97 3.69
C LEU A 303 -15.34 2.79 2.87
N GLN A 304 -14.61 3.10 1.81
CA GLN A 304 -13.79 2.16 1.05
C GLN A 304 -12.33 2.62 1.12
N VAL A 305 -11.42 1.75 1.53
CA VAL A 305 -9.98 2.04 1.64
C VAL A 305 -9.18 0.91 1.01
N HIS A 306 -8.59 1.17 -0.15
CA HIS A 306 -7.76 0.20 -0.90
C HIS A 306 -8.50 -1.12 -1.18
N ASP A 307 -8.24 -2.16 -0.41
CA ASP A 307 -8.78 -3.52 -0.47
C ASP A 307 -9.81 -3.81 0.64
N SER A 308 -10.25 -2.78 1.37
CA SER A 308 -11.22 -2.91 2.45
C SER A 308 -12.50 -2.10 2.23
N ILE A 309 -13.61 -2.61 2.79
CA ILE A 309 -14.91 -1.96 2.86
C ILE A 309 -15.32 -1.86 4.33
N LEU A 310 -15.73 -0.68 4.76
CA LEU A 310 -16.24 -0.40 6.09
C LEU A 310 -17.73 -0.10 6.00
N VAL A 311 -18.51 -0.78 6.81
CA VAL A 311 -19.95 -0.52 6.96
C VAL A 311 -20.29 -0.24 8.42
N GLU A 312 -21.41 0.41 8.68
CA GLU A 312 -21.98 0.51 10.02
C GLU A 312 -23.35 -0.19 10.09
N CYS A 313 -23.61 -0.90 11.18
CA CYS A 313 -24.86 -1.62 11.42
C CYS A 313 -25.23 -1.64 12.91
N ARG A 314 -26.44 -2.07 13.25
CA ARG A 314 -26.81 -2.33 14.65
C ARG A 314 -25.90 -3.43 15.23
N ALA A 315 -25.52 -3.28 16.49
CA ALA A 315 -24.65 -4.26 17.16
C ALA A 315 -25.20 -5.68 17.13
N THR A 316 -26.53 -5.84 17.16
CA THR A 316 -27.24 -7.14 17.07
C THR A 316 -27.10 -7.81 15.71
N ASP A 317 -26.85 -7.08 14.67
CA ASP A 317 -26.76 -7.57 13.28
C ASP A 317 -25.31 -7.77 12.83
N ALA A 318 -24.33 -7.36 13.64
CA ALA A 318 -22.92 -7.24 13.24
C ALA A 318 -22.31 -8.56 12.75
N GLU A 319 -22.52 -9.67 13.44
CA GLU A 319 -22.02 -10.99 13.03
C GLU A 319 -22.62 -11.40 11.68
N ARG A 320 -23.94 -11.27 11.53
CA ARG A 320 -24.64 -11.57 10.28
C ARG A 320 -24.15 -10.70 9.12
N VAL A 321 -23.94 -9.40 9.35
CA VAL A 321 -23.39 -8.47 8.37
C VAL A 321 -21.99 -8.92 7.97
N GLY A 322 -21.13 -9.26 8.94
CA GLY A 322 -19.78 -9.76 8.68
C GLY A 322 -19.74 -11.04 7.84
N GLU A 323 -20.65 -11.98 8.11
CA GLU A 323 -20.78 -13.22 7.32
C GLU A 323 -21.23 -12.95 5.88
N ILE A 324 -22.20 -12.03 5.69
CA ILE A 324 -22.63 -11.61 4.35
C ILE A 324 -21.46 -10.97 3.61
N MET A 325 -20.75 -10.01 4.23
CA MET A 325 -19.61 -9.34 3.60
C MET A 325 -18.55 -10.34 3.19
N ARG A 326 -18.13 -11.24 4.07
CA ARG A 326 -17.16 -12.29 3.75
C ARG A 326 -17.60 -13.13 2.57
N ARG A 327 -18.79 -13.68 2.62
CA ARG A 327 -19.30 -14.57 1.56
C ARG A 327 -19.39 -13.87 0.21
N GLU A 328 -19.95 -12.68 0.17
CA GLU A 328 -20.16 -11.94 -1.08
C GLU A 328 -18.84 -11.44 -1.69
N MET A 329 -17.91 -11.01 -0.85
CA MET A 329 -16.59 -10.57 -1.31
C MET A 329 -15.71 -11.76 -1.74
N GLU A 330 -15.66 -12.86 -0.96
CA GLU A 330 -14.90 -14.06 -1.37
C GLU A 330 -15.46 -14.68 -2.66
N GLY A 331 -16.78 -14.63 -2.86
CA GLY A 331 -17.46 -15.17 -4.04
C GLY A 331 -17.67 -14.19 -5.17
N ILE A 332 -16.94 -13.06 -5.20
CA ILE A 332 -17.20 -11.98 -6.18
C ILE A 332 -16.91 -12.38 -7.62
N CYS A 333 -15.92 -13.24 -7.84
CA CYS A 333 -15.51 -13.71 -9.14
C CYS A 333 -15.15 -15.22 -9.05
N PRO A 334 -16.15 -16.10 -9.14
CA PRO A 334 -15.94 -17.54 -8.97
C PRO A 334 -15.13 -18.18 -10.11
N GLU A 335 -14.97 -17.48 -11.22
CA GLU A 335 -14.16 -17.93 -12.36
C GLU A 335 -12.66 -17.89 -12.07
N LEU A 336 -12.23 -17.13 -11.05
CA LEU A 336 -10.84 -17.13 -10.63
C LEU A 336 -10.50 -18.46 -9.97
N SER A 337 -9.41 -19.08 -10.40
CA SER A 337 -8.92 -20.38 -9.87
C SER A 337 -8.37 -20.28 -8.44
N ILE A 338 -8.49 -19.13 -7.79
CA ILE A 338 -7.95 -18.84 -6.46
C ILE A 338 -9.06 -18.38 -5.52
N ARG A 339 -8.99 -18.85 -4.26
CA ARG A 339 -9.84 -18.34 -3.21
C ARG A 339 -9.43 -16.91 -2.84
N LEU A 340 -10.37 -15.97 -2.93
CA LEU A 340 -10.20 -14.61 -2.43
C LEU A 340 -10.58 -14.60 -0.94
N LYS A 341 -9.57 -14.64 -0.06
CA LYS A 341 -9.79 -14.67 1.39
C LYS A 341 -10.09 -13.27 1.92
N VAL A 342 -11.14 -13.18 2.76
CA VAL A 342 -11.56 -11.92 3.39
C VAL A 342 -11.51 -12.06 4.91
N ASP A 343 -10.79 -11.16 5.55
CA ASP A 343 -10.75 -11.01 7.00
C ASP A 343 -11.82 -9.99 7.40
N VAL A 344 -12.64 -10.35 8.42
CA VAL A 344 -13.73 -9.51 8.91
C VAL A 344 -13.47 -9.18 10.38
N GLU A 345 -13.54 -7.89 10.70
CA GLU A 345 -13.35 -7.37 12.05
C GLU A 345 -14.54 -6.51 12.47
N LEU A 346 -14.84 -6.50 13.78
CA LEU A 346 -15.92 -5.75 14.39
C LEU A 346 -15.34 -4.76 15.40
N GLY A 347 -15.86 -3.52 15.41
CA GLY A 347 -15.31 -2.52 16.31
C GLY A 347 -16.25 -1.37 16.63
N TYR A 348 -16.02 -0.74 17.79
CA TYR A 348 -16.71 0.47 18.23
C TYR A 348 -16.03 1.75 17.75
N ASN A 349 -14.95 1.64 17.04
CA ASN A 349 -14.25 2.72 16.36
C ASN A 349 -13.39 2.14 15.22
N TRP A 350 -13.02 2.97 14.26
CA TRP A 350 -12.23 2.52 13.12
C TRP A 350 -10.79 2.10 13.48
N GLY A 351 -10.23 2.59 14.58
CA GLY A 351 -8.87 2.23 15.02
C GLY A 351 -8.79 0.88 15.73
N SER A 352 -9.93 0.25 16.02
CA SER A 352 -10.01 -1.09 16.64
C SER A 352 -10.22 -2.23 15.63
N LEU A 353 -10.25 -1.87 14.34
CA LEU A 353 -10.31 -2.79 13.20
C LEU A 353 -8.93 -3.01 12.60
#